data_df5c6bb6dd80f0450dc2a2317a65d31b
#
_entry.id   df5c6bb6dd80f0450dc2a2317a65d31b
#
_cell.length_a   1.000
_cell.length_b   1.000
_cell.length_c   1.000
_cell.angle_alpha   90.00
_cell.angle_beta   90.00
_cell.angle_gamma   90.00
#
_symmetry.space_group_name_H-M   'P 1'
#
loop_
_entity.id
_entity.type
_entity.pdbx_description
1 polymer ?
#
loop_
_entity_poly.entity_id
_entity_poly.type
_entity_poly.pdbx_seq_one_letter_code
_entity_poly.pdbx_strand_id
1 'polypeptide(L)' 'MCEWTLADVKNRASNKAFAKVTMLKLDIDDYKRSLINGTYGGITYEEAEQVLEGYKTELKVWNYITELIEKQ' A
#
# COMPACT_ATOMS: atom_id res chain seq x y z
N MET A 1 -13.34 11.45 29.13
CA MET A 1 -13.36 10.37 28.13
C MET A 1 -13.65 10.95 26.76
N CYS A 2 -12.78 10.71 25.80
CA CYS A 2 -13.00 11.22 24.45
C CYS A 2 -13.95 10.31 23.69
N GLU A 3 -15.10 10.84 23.34
CA GLU A 3 -16.00 10.12 22.46
C GLU A 3 -15.59 10.35 21.01
N TRP A 4 -15.46 9.25 20.28
CA TRP A 4 -15.14 9.33 18.87
C TRP A 4 -16.39 9.64 18.08
N THR A 5 -16.37 10.72 17.32
CA THR A 5 -17.43 10.99 16.34
C THR A 5 -17.20 10.17 15.08
N LEU A 6 -18.24 10.03 14.27
CA LEU A 6 -18.11 9.37 12.97
C LEU A 6 -17.07 10.09 12.09
N ALA A 7 -17.03 11.42 12.16
CA ALA A 7 -16.06 12.22 11.42
C ALA A 7 -14.62 11.92 11.86
N ASP A 8 -14.39 11.76 13.17
CA ASP A 8 -13.06 11.44 13.68
C ASP A 8 -12.60 10.05 13.21
N VAL A 9 -13.48 9.07 13.27
CA VAL A 9 -13.18 7.71 12.80
C VAL A 9 -12.89 7.72 11.32
N LYS A 10 -13.69 8.43 10.52
CA LYS A 10 -13.50 8.56 9.08
C LYS A 10 -12.15 9.21 8.77
N ASN A 11 -11.80 10.29 9.45
CA ASN A 11 -10.53 10.97 9.24
C ASN A 11 -9.33 10.08 9.56
N ARG A 12 -9.40 9.31 10.65
CA ARG A 12 -8.33 8.37 11.00
C ARG A 12 -8.18 7.26 9.97
N ALA A 13 -9.30 6.69 9.54
CA ALA A 13 -9.30 5.64 8.54
C ALA A 13 -8.74 6.17 7.21
N SER A 14 -9.14 7.37 6.81
CA SER A 14 -8.66 8.02 5.60
C SER A 14 -7.14 8.28 5.67
N ASN A 15 -6.65 8.80 6.79
CA ASN A 15 -5.22 9.05 6.99
C ASN A 15 -4.42 7.75 6.95
N LYS A 16 -4.92 6.70 7.58
CA LYS A 16 -4.26 5.40 7.58
C LYS A 16 -4.21 4.81 6.18
N ALA A 17 -5.32 4.87 5.44
CA ALA A 17 -5.39 4.39 4.07
C ALA A 17 -4.43 5.17 3.17
N PHE A 18 -4.39 6.49 3.30
CA PHE A 18 -3.48 7.33 2.54
C PHE A 18 -2.02 6.98 2.83
N ALA A 19 -1.66 6.79 4.11
CA ALA A 19 -0.32 6.40 4.50
C ALA A 19 0.07 5.04 3.90
N LYS A 20 -0.83 4.07 3.92
CA LYS A 20 -0.59 2.75 3.32
C LYS A 20 -0.39 2.84 1.81
N VAL A 21 -1.23 3.60 1.12
CA VAL A 21 -1.10 3.79 -0.34
C VAL A 21 0.24 4.44 -0.67
N THR A 22 0.64 5.46 0.06
CA THR A 22 1.92 6.16 -0.15
C THR A 22 3.10 5.23 0.07
N MET A 23 3.11 4.47 1.18
CA MET A 23 4.17 3.52 1.49
C MET A 23 4.27 2.41 0.43
N LEU A 24 3.14 1.89 -0.01
CA LEU A 24 3.13 0.84 -1.04
C LEU A 24 3.65 1.35 -2.38
N LYS A 25 3.32 2.59 -2.76
CA LYS A 25 3.87 3.18 -3.99
C LYS A 25 5.39 3.30 -3.93
N LEU A 26 5.92 3.73 -2.78
CA LEU A 26 7.37 3.81 -2.58
C LEU A 26 8.01 2.42 -2.60
N ASP A 27 7.42 1.45 -1.93
CA ASP A 27 7.92 0.07 -1.90
C ASP A 27 7.94 -0.54 -3.31
N ILE A 28 6.88 -0.32 -4.09
CA ILE A 28 6.80 -0.79 -5.47
C ILE A 28 7.91 -0.18 -6.31
N ASP A 29 8.13 1.13 -6.21
CA ASP A 29 9.19 1.80 -6.97
C ASP A 29 10.58 1.28 -6.59
N ASP A 30 10.84 1.13 -5.29
CA ASP A 30 12.12 0.60 -4.80
C ASP A 30 12.33 -0.83 -5.29
N TYR A 31 11.28 -1.65 -5.25
CA TYR A 31 11.37 -3.05 -5.67
C TYR A 31 11.60 -3.16 -7.18
N LYS A 32 10.94 -2.31 -7.97
CA LYS A 32 11.18 -2.26 -9.41
C LYS A 32 12.64 -1.92 -9.73
N ARG A 33 13.22 -0.98 -9.00
CA ARG A 33 14.65 -0.63 -9.15
C ARG A 33 15.53 -1.82 -8.80
N SER A 34 15.21 -2.53 -7.72
CA SER A 34 15.93 -3.72 -7.31
C SER A 34 15.89 -4.80 -8.38
N LEU A 35 14.75 -5.00 -9.05
CA LEU A 35 14.62 -5.94 -10.14
C LEU A 35 15.51 -5.58 -11.33
N ILE A 36 15.54 -4.29 -11.69
CA ILE A 36 16.37 -3.79 -12.80
C ILE A 36 17.85 -3.96 -12.47
N ASN A 37 18.24 -3.68 -11.23
CA ASN A 37 19.64 -3.72 -10.77
C ASN A 37 20.08 -5.13 -10.36
N GLY A 38 19.15 -6.08 -10.24
CA GLY A 38 19.47 -7.43 -9.79
C GLY A 38 19.76 -7.52 -8.30
N THR A 39 19.32 -6.54 -7.49
CA THR A 39 19.62 -6.48 -6.05
C THR A 39 18.43 -6.90 -5.21
N TYR A 40 17.78 -7.99 -5.57
CA TYR A 40 16.61 -8.50 -4.85
C TYR A 40 16.95 -9.66 -3.88
N GLY A 41 18.19 -9.74 -3.46
CA GLY A 41 18.63 -10.70 -2.45
C GLY A 41 18.84 -12.11 -2.98
N GLY A 42 18.65 -13.08 -2.11
CA GLY A 42 18.90 -14.50 -2.43
C GLY A 42 17.73 -15.23 -3.09
N ILE A 43 16.75 -14.53 -3.61
CA ILE A 43 15.59 -15.13 -4.29
C ILE A 43 15.77 -15.07 -5.81
N THR A 44 14.98 -15.87 -6.53
CA THR A 44 15.00 -15.85 -7.99
C THR A 44 14.26 -14.62 -8.54
N TYR A 45 14.53 -14.28 -9.79
CA TYR A 45 13.82 -13.19 -10.46
C TYR A 45 12.30 -13.43 -10.48
N GLU A 46 11.88 -14.67 -10.73
CA GLU A 46 10.46 -15.03 -10.72
C GLU A 46 9.81 -14.81 -9.35
N GLU A 47 10.50 -15.20 -8.29
CA GLU A 47 10.02 -14.97 -6.93
C GLU A 47 9.92 -13.47 -6.64
N ALA A 48 10.90 -12.70 -7.09
CA ALA A 48 10.91 -11.25 -6.93
C ALA A 48 9.73 -10.61 -7.68
N GLU A 49 9.41 -11.07 -8.88
CA GLU A 49 8.23 -10.60 -9.60
C GLU A 49 6.93 -10.92 -8.85
N GLN A 50 6.84 -12.09 -8.23
CA GLN A 50 5.67 -12.46 -7.45
C GLN A 50 5.49 -11.55 -6.22
N VAL A 51 6.57 -11.18 -5.56
CA VAL A 51 6.54 -10.23 -4.45
C VAL A 51 6.03 -8.87 -4.94
N LEU A 52 6.52 -8.41 -6.07
CA LEU A 52 6.06 -7.14 -6.66
C LEU A 52 4.57 -7.18 -7.00
N GLU A 53 4.08 -8.28 -7.57
CA GLU A 53 2.66 -8.45 -7.86
C GLU A 53 1.83 -8.43 -6.57
N GLY A 54 2.34 -9.02 -5.49
CA GLY A 54 1.71 -8.93 -4.17
C GLY A 54 1.54 -7.50 -3.69
N TYR A 55 2.58 -6.68 -3.81
CA TYR A 55 2.52 -5.26 -3.47
C TYR A 55 1.51 -4.50 -4.32
N LYS A 56 1.47 -4.78 -5.62
CA LYS A 56 0.51 -4.14 -6.53
C LYS A 56 -0.93 -4.51 -6.18
N THR A 57 -1.17 -5.76 -5.83
CA THR A 57 -2.49 -6.23 -5.41
C THR A 57 -2.92 -5.55 -4.12
N GLU A 58 -2.02 -5.46 -3.14
CA GLU A 58 -2.29 -4.77 -1.89
C GLU A 58 -2.60 -3.30 -2.14
N LEU A 59 -1.87 -2.65 -3.04
CA LEU A 59 -2.14 -1.26 -3.41
C LEU A 59 -3.55 -1.08 -3.98
N LYS A 60 -4.00 -2.00 -4.85
CA LYS A 60 -5.37 -1.98 -5.38
C LYS A 60 -6.41 -2.07 -4.27
N VAL A 61 -6.18 -2.95 -3.30
CA VAL A 61 -7.09 -3.12 -2.16
C VAL A 61 -7.17 -1.82 -1.34
N TRP A 62 -6.02 -1.21 -1.04
CA TRP A 62 -6.02 0.04 -0.26
C TRP A 62 -6.62 1.21 -1.02
N ASN A 63 -6.43 1.29 -2.33
CA ASN A 63 -7.10 2.30 -3.16
C ASN A 63 -8.62 2.12 -3.12
N TYR A 64 -9.09 0.89 -3.18
CA TYR A 64 -10.51 0.58 -3.06
C TYR A 64 -11.07 0.98 -1.69
N ILE A 65 -10.35 0.67 -0.62
CA ILE A 65 -10.72 1.06 0.74
C ILE A 65 -10.81 2.58 0.85
N THR A 66 -9.84 3.30 0.28
CA THR A 66 -9.83 4.77 0.27
C THR A 66 -11.08 5.31 -0.42
N GLU A 67 -11.46 4.76 -1.57
CA GLU A 67 -12.67 5.15 -2.27
C GLU A 67 -13.92 4.94 -1.41
N LEU A 68 -14.01 3.80 -0.74
CA LEU A 68 -15.16 3.50 0.11
C LEU A 68 -15.27 4.49 1.26
N ILE A 69 -14.15 4.88 1.87
CA ILE A 69 -14.11 5.86 2.95
C ILE A 69 -14.57 7.23 2.44
N GLU A 70 -14.09 7.65 1.29
CA GLU A 70 -14.43 8.95 0.70
C GLU A 70 -15.91 9.07 0.32
N LYS A 71 -16.53 7.97 -0.05
CA LYS A 71 -17.94 7.95 -0.44
C LYS A 71 -18.92 8.00 0.74
N GLN A 72 -18.43 7.89 1.96
CA GLN A 72 -19.28 7.93 3.14
C GLN A 72 -19.40 9.33 3.79
#